data_7ef7480856afb2c1102f58e5d9a37316
#
_entry.id   7ef7480856afb2c1102f58e5d9a37316
#
_cell.length_a   1.000
_cell.length_b   1.000
_cell.length_c   1.000
_cell.angle_alpha   90.00
_cell.angle_beta   90.00
_cell.angle_gamma   90.00
#
_symmetry.space_group_name_H-M   'P 1'
#
loop_
_entity.id
_entity.type
_entity.pdbx_description
1 polymer ?
#
loop_
_entity_poly.entity_id
_entity_poly.type
_entity_poly.pdbx_seq_one_letter_code
_entity_poly.pdbx_strand_id
1 'polypeptide(L)'
;MDTPSPLSPDDRRHLRRCVDLAAEALATGDAPFGSVLVDADGRERFADRNRIRGGDSTRHPEFEIARWAAAHLTPEERAVATVYTSGEHCPMCAAAHAWVGLDRIVYASSTPQLIRWQRELGVAPGPVAPLRVTEVAPGIPVAGPDPELSAEVRDLHARTVQGR
;
A
#
# COMPACT_ATOMS: atom_id res chain seq x y z
N MET A 1 -14.06 10.46 17.26
CA MET A 1 -13.08 9.49 16.72
C MET A 1 -13.87 8.57 15.82
N ASP A 2 -13.68 8.72 14.52
CA ASP A 2 -14.31 7.80 13.58
C ASP A 2 -13.62 6.44 13.73
N THR A 3 -14.38 5.47 14.23
CA THR A 3 -13.94 4.07 14.22
C THR A 3 -13.79 3.67 12.75
N PRO A 4 -12.65 3.15 12.31
CA PRO A 4 -12.50 2.69 10.94
C PRO A 4 -13.64 1.75 10.59
N SER A 5 -14.27 1.95 9.43
CA SER A 5 -15.31 1.03 8.95
C SER A 5 -14.73 -0.38 8.89
N PRO A 6 -15.47 -1.39 9.39
CA PRO A 6 -14.98 -2.77 9.36
C PRO A 6 -14.71 -3.19 7.90
N LEU A 7 -13.62 -3.93 7.69
CA LEU A 7 -13.27 -4.47 6.38
C LEU A 7 -14.29 -5.53 5.94
N SER A 8 -14.77 -5.39 4.70
CA SER A 8 -15.66 -6.39 4.10
C SER A 8 -14.89 -7.67 3.71
N PRO A 9 -15.58 -8.79 3.45
CA PRO A 9 -14.93 -9.97 2.88
C PRO A 9 -14.22 -9.69 1.55
N ASP A 10 -14.77 -8.82 0.71
CA ASP A 10 -14.14 -8.41 -0.55
C ASP A 10 -12.88 -7.56 -0.31
N ASP A 11 -12.91 -6.65 0.66
CA ASP A 11 -11.70 -5.91 1.07
C ASP A 11 -10.59 -6.88 1.47
N ARG A 12 -10.88 -7.87 2.29
CA ARG A 12 -9.91 -8.88 2.74
C ARG A 12 -9.36 -9.73 1.60
N ARG A 13 -10.20 -10.09 0.63
CA ARG A 13 -9.77 -10.84 -0.57
C ARG A 13 -8.73 -10.03 -1.37
N HIS A 14 -8.99 -8.75 -1.61
CA HIS A 14 -8.05 -7.88 -2.32
C HIS A 14 -6.78 -7.61 -1.50
N LEU A 15 -6.90 -7.43 -0.19
CA LEU A 15 -5.73 -7.31 0.70
C LEU A 15 -4.89 -8.59 0.71
N ARG A 16 -5.50 -9.77 0.69
CA ARG A 16 -4.78 -11.05 0.54
C ARG A 16 -3.91 -11.04 -0.71
N ARG A 17 -4.46 -10.60 -1.85
CA ARG A 17 -3.71 -10.45 -3.10
C ARG A 17 -2.52 -9.50 -2.94
N CYS A 18 -2.67 -8.40 -2.22
CA CYS A 18 -1.59 -7.45 -1.94
C CYS A 18 -0.46 -8.07 -1.10
N VAL A 19 -0.80 -8.86 -0.09
CA VAL A 19 0.19 -9.56 0.75
C VAL A 19 0.93 -10.63 -0.06
N ASP A 20 0.26 -11.34 -0.95
CA ASP A 20 0.90 -12.29 -1.87
C ASP A 20 1.92 -11.58 -2.79
N LEU A 21 1.55 -10.43 -3.35
CA LEU A 21 2.46 -9.59 -4.15
C LEU A 21 3.66 -9.08 -3.32
N ALA A 22 3.43 -8.74 -2.04
CA ALA A 22 4.51 -8.36 -1.13
C ALA A 22 5.49 -9.52 -0.90
N ALA A 23 4.99 -10.73 -0.76
CA ALA A 23 5.82 -11.93 -0.65
C ALA A 23 6.62 -12.20 -1.94
N GLU A 24 6.03 -11.99 -3.12
CA GLU A 24 6.73 -12.06 -4.40
C GLU A 24 7.85 -11.02 -4.49
N ALA A 25 7.61 -9.77 -4.06
CA ALA A 25 8.63 -8.73 -4.02
C ALA A 25 9.81 -9.15 -3.14
N LEU A 26 9.54 -9.67 -1.95
CA LEU A 26 10.58 -10.18 -1.04
C LEU A 26 11.39 -11.31 -1.69
N ALA A 27 10.73 -12.23 -2.38
CA ALA A 27 11.38 -13.37 -3.05
C ALA A 27 12.37 -12.93 -4.15
N THR A 28 12.17 -11.77 -4.75
CA THR A 28 13.06 -11.18 -5.75
C THR A 28 14.07 -10.18 -5.16
N GLY A 29 14.11 -10.03 -3.85
CA GLY A 29 15.05 -9.15 -3.14
C GLY A 29 14.62 -7.69 -3.06
N ASP A 30 13.36 -7.40 -3.36
CA ASP A 30 12.74 -6.08 -3.18
C ASP A 30 12.09 -5.95 -1.80
N ALA A 31 11.71 -4.73 -1.42
CA ALA A 31 10.96 -4.52 -0.19
C ALA A 31 9.56 -5.17 -0.28
N PRO A 32 9.02 -5.73 0.83
CA PRO A 32 7.79 -6.51 0.81
C PRO A 32 6.54 -5.62 0.77
N PHE A 33 6.27 -5.05 -0.39
CA PHE A 33 5.07 -4.25 -0.66
C PHE A 33 4.41 -4.69 -1.96
N GLY A 34 3.08 -4.79 -1.92
CA GLY A 34 2.25 -5.13 -3.06
C GLY A 34 0.92 -4.39 -3.01
N SER A 35 0.39 -4.03 -4.17
CA SER A 35 -0.83 -3.23 -4.26
C SER A 35 -1.62 -3.57 -5.51
N VAL A 36 -2.95 -3.39 -5.44
CA VAL A 36 -3.85 -3.60 -6.57
C VAL A 36 -4.84 -2.43 -6.71
N LEU A 37 -5.18 -2.10 -7.93
CA LEU A 37 -6.21 -1.15 -8.30
C LEU A 37 -7.48 -1.91 -8.70
N VAL A 38 -8.59 -1.58 -8.06
CA VAL A 38 -9.88 -2.25 -8.26
C VAL A 38 -10.92 -1.22 -8.67
N ASP A 39 -11.69 -1.51 -9.71
CA ASP A 39 -12.75 -0.62 -10.19
C ASP A 39 -14.04 -0.74 -9.37
N ALA A 40 -15.06 0.05 -9.74
CA ALA A 40 -16.36 0.09 -9.05
C ALA A 40 -17.10 -1.27 -9.09
N ASP A 41 -16.81 -2.13 -10.07
CA ASP A 41 -17.39 -3.47 -10.21
C ASP A 41 -16.61 -4.54 -9.41
N GLY A 42 -15.57 -4.15 -8.70
CA GLY A 42 -14.73 -5.07 -7.92
C GLY A 42 -13.70 -5.83 -8.75
N ARG A 43 -13.40 -5.37 -9.98
CA ARG A 43 -12.41 -6.00 -10.87
C ARG A 43 -11.03 -5.40 -10.67
N GLU A 44 -10.02 -6.25 -10.55
CA GLU A 44 -8.62 -5.84 -10.58
C GLU A 44 -8.26 -5.28 -11.96
N ARG A 45 -7.86 -4.02 -12.01
CA ARG A 45 -7.50 -3.31 -13.25
C ARG A 45 -5.98 -3.26 -13.44
N PHE A 46 -5.23 -3.18 -12.36
CA PHE A 46 -3.78 -3.15 -12.37
C PHE A 46 -3.26 -3.68 -11.02
N ALA A 47 -2.13 -4.37 -11.06
CA ALA A 47 -1.45 -4.87 -9.87
C ALA A 47 0.05 -4.70 -10.04
N ASP A 48 0.74 -4.37 -8.96
CA ASP A 48 2.20 -4.26 -8.97
C ASP A 48 2.77 -4.58 -7.59
N ARG A 49 4.08 -4.74 -7.54
CA ARG A 49 4.88 -4.94 -6.35
C ARG A 49 6.07 -4.01 -6.33
N ASN A 50 6.71 -3.84 -5.18
CA ASN A 50 7.92 -3.03 -5.05
C ASN A 50 9.06 -3.53 -5.96
N ARG A 51 9.82 -2.61 -6.57
CA ARG A 51 10.91 -2.87 -7.51
C ARG A 51 12.13 -1.96 -7.28
N ILE A 52 12.38 -1.60 -6.02
CA ILE A 52 13.48 -0.67 -5.68
C ILE A 52 14.87 -1.28 -5.85
N ARG A 53 14.99 -2.60 -5.93
CA ARG A 53 16.29 -3.29 -6.11
C ARG A 53 17.04 -2.84 -7.34
N GLY A 54 16.34 -2.38 -8.38
CA GLY A 54 16.95 -1.86 -9.61
C GLY A 54 17.70 -0.53 -9.45
N GLY A 55 17.66 0.09 -8.26
CA GLY A 55 18.35 1.34 -7.94
C GLY A 55 17.46 2.59 -7.90
N ASP A 56 16.20 2.47 -8.28
CA ASP A 56 15.22 3.56 -8.19
C ASP A 56 14.29 3.33 -6.99
N SER A 57 14.54 4.05 -5.89
CA SER A 57 13.77 3.96 -4.65
C SER A 57 12.37 4.54 -4.74
N THR A 58 11.95 5.11 -5.87
CA THR A 58 10.58 5.56 -6.11
C THR A 58 9.68 4.47 -6.74
N ARG A 59 10.22 3.31 -7.08
CA ARG A 59 9.48 2.19 -7.70
C ARG A 59 8.59 1.47 -6.69
N HIS A 60 7.66 2.22 -6.13
CA HIS A 60 6.60 1.73 -5.24
C HIS A 60 5.37 1.31 -6.06
N PRO A 61 4.68 0.20 -5.70
CA PRO A 61 3.51 -0.26 -6.46
C PRO A 61 2.37 0.76 -6.46
N GLU A 62 2.16 1.47 -5.35
CA GLU A 62 1.11 2.49 -5.24
C GLU A 62 1.37 3.68 -6.16
N PHE A 63 2.63 4.07 -6.33
CA PHE A 63 3.03 5.14 -7.24
C PHE A 63 2.82 4.75 -8.71
N GLU A 64 3.18 3.51 -9.06
CA GLU A 64 2.92 2.96 -10.41
C GLU A 64 1.41 2.87 -10.69
N ILE A 65 0.60 2.48 -9.71
CA ILE A 65 -0.86 2.48 -9.83
C ILE A 65 -1.39 3.89 -10.16
N ALA A 66 -0.92 4.92 -9.46
CA ALA A 66 -1.34 6.30 -9.72
C ALA A 66 -1.00 6.72 -11.15
N ARG A 67 0.21 6.43 -11.62
CA ARG A 67 0.66 6.73 -12.99
C ARG A 67 -0.16 5.95 -14.03
N TRP A 68 -0.37 4.67 -13.80
CA TRP A 68 -1.17 3.82 -14.68
C TRP A 68 -2.62 4.32 -14.78
N ALA A 69 -3.24 4.63 -13.64
CA ALA A 69 -4.61 5.14 -13.58
C ALA A 69 -4.76 6.46 -14.34
N ALA A 70 -3.81 7.39 -14.20
CA ALA A 70 -3.82 8.64 -14.94
C ALA A 70 -3.76 8.45 -16.46
N ALA A 71 -3.05 7.40 -16.92
CA ALA A 71 -2.87 7.12 -18.34
C ALA A 71 -4.01 6.29 -18.96
N HIS A 72 -4.73 5.48 -18.17
CA HIS A 72 -5.64 4.46 -18.69
C HIS A 72 -7.10 4.62 -18.24
N LEU A 73 -7.37 5.34 -17.15
CA LEU A 73 -8.73 5.54 -16.63
C LEU A 73 -9.19 6.97 -16.83
N THR A 74 -10.50 7.15 -17.08
CA THR A 74 -11.12 8.47 -17.07
C THR A 74 -11.15 9.05 -15.65
N PRO A 75 -11.30 10.39 -15.48
CA PRO A 75 -11.48 10.98 -14.15
C PRO A 75 -12.64 10.37 -13.37
N GLU A 76 -13.74 10.04 -14.04
CA GLU A 76 -14.92 9.41 -13.44
C GLU A 76 -14.63 8.00 -12.94
N GLU A 77 -13.89 7.21 -13.71
CA GLU A 77 -13.45 5.86 -13.31
C GLU A 77 -12.50 5.91 -12.11
N ARG A 78 -11.58 6.87 -12.09
CA ARG A 78 -10.65 7.05 -10.96
C ARG A 78 -11.38 7.45 -9.67
N ALA A 79 -12.39 8.31 -9.77
CA ALA A 79 -13.15 8.81 -8.62
C ALA A 79 -13.97 7.75 -7.88
N VAL A 80 -14.09 6.54 -8.42
CA VAL A 80 -14.80 5.39 -7.80
C VAL A 80 -13.91 4.15 -7.67
N ALA A 81 -12.63 4.28 -7.96
CA ALA A 81 -11.67 3.17 -7.87
C ALA A 81 -11.03 3.11 -6.48
N THR A 82 -10.79 1.89 -5.99
CA THR A 82 -10.12 1.63 -4.72
C THR A 82 -8.72 1.08 -4.95
N VAL A 83 -7.75 1.57 -4.20
CA VAL A 83 -6.41 0.98 -4.13
C VAL A 83 -6.29 0.17 -2.85
N TYR A 84 -6.01 -1.11 -2.99
CA TYR A 84 -5.65 -2.00 -1.89
C TYR A 84 -4.13 -2.12 -1.83
N THR A 85 -3.58 -2.19 -0.63
CA THR A 85 -2.14 -2.25 -0.44
C THR A 85 -1.76 -3.04 0.81
N SER A 86 -0.62 -3.71 0.79
CA SER A 86 -0.11 -4.45 1.95
C SER A 86 0.32 -3.51 3.09
N GLY A 87 0.79 -2.31 2.76
CA GLY A 87 1.17 -1.26 3.70
C GLY A 87 0.57 0.08 3.33
N GLU A 88 0.18 0.87 4.34
CA GLU A 88 -0.34 2.23 4.13
C GLU A 88 0.61 3.04 3.23
N HIS A 89 0.08 3.81 2.30
CA HIS A 89 0.84 4.63 1.36
C HIS A 89 1.84 5.53 2.10
N CYS A 90 3.07 5.59 1.59
CA CYS A 90 4.02 6.63 2.00
C CYS A 90 3.57 8.01 1.50
N PRO A 91 4.16 9.12 1.99
CA PRO A 91 3.77 10.46 1.57
C PRO A 91 3.82 10.70 0.06
N MET A 92 4.81 10.18 -0.65
CA MET A 92 4.92 10.28 -2.11
C MET A 92 3.71 9.63 -2.80
N CYS A 93 3.38 8.41 -2.40
CA CYS A 93 2.28 7.64 -3.00
C CYS A 93 0.91 8.20 -2.62
N ALA A 94 0.74 8.66 -1.38
CA ALA A 94 -0.50 9.29 -0.93
C ALA A 94 -0.78 10.59 -1.71
N ALA A 95 0.24 11.41 -1.92
CA ALA A 95 0.13 12.63 -2.72
C ALA A 95 -0.22 12.30 -4.18
N ALA A 96 0.46 11.34 -4.79
CA ALA A 96 0.19 10.92 -6.18
C ALA A 96 -1.24 10.38 -6.34
N HIS A 97 -1.70 9.54 -5.41
CA HIS A 97 -3.07 9.01 -5.37
C HIS A 97 -4.12 10.15 -5.38
N ALA A 98 -3.94 11.14 -4.51
CA ALA A 98 -4.84 12.29 -4.43
C ALA A 98 -4.79 13.16 -5.70
N TRP A 99 -3.59 13.45 -6.21
CA TRP A 99 -3.42 14.27 -7.40
C TRP A 99 -4.06 13.69 -8.65
N VAL A 100 -4.03 12.36 -8.82
CA VAL A 100 -4.68 11.72 -9.98
C VAL A 100 -6.18 11.48 -9.78
N GLY A 101 -6.73 11.81 -8.60
CA GLY A 101 -8.16 11.72 -8.32
C GLY A 101 -8.68 10.31 -8.07
N LEU A 102 -7.85 9.40 -7.55
CA LEU A 102 -8.30 8.10 -7.06
C LEU A 102 -9.07 8.26 -5.75
N ASP A 103 -9.98 7.34 -5.47
CA ASP A 103 -10.86 7.40 -4.31
C ASP A 103 -10.21 6.71 -3.08
N ARG A 104 -10.77 5.65 -2.61
CA ARG A 104 -10.49 4.97 -1.34
C ARG A 104 -9.15 4.23 -1.34
N ILE A 105 -8.47 4.23 -0.20
CA ILE A 105 -7.30 3.38 0.10
C ILE A 105 -7.66 2.40 1.22
N VAL A 106 -7.33 1.13 1.02
CA VAL A 106 -7.48 0.07 2.02
C VAL A 106 -6.13 -0.62 2.23
N TYR A 107 -5.67 -0.69 3.46
CA TYR A 107 -4.35 -1.26 3.77
C TYR A 107 -4.41 -2.40 4.77
N ALA A 108 -3.55 -3.42 4.58
CA ALA A 108 -3.41 -4.53 5.51
C ALA A 108 -2.65 -4.13 6.77
N SER A 109 -1.67 -3.23 6.63
CA SER A 109 -0.87 -2.68 7.75
C SER A 109 -0.76 -1.17 7.66
N SER A 110 -0.72 -0.50 8.81
CA SER A 110 -0.65 0.95 8.92
C SER A 110 0.78 1.48 9.02
N THR A 111 0.97 2.77 8.73
CA THR A 111 2.25 3.46 8.92
C THR A 111 2.76 3.37 10.38
N PRO A 112 1.95 3.58 11.44
CA PRO A 112 2.43 3.40 12.81
C PRO A 112 2.91 1.98 13.11
N GLN A 113 2.28 0.95 12.55
CA GLN A 113 2.75 -0.43 12.69
C GLN A 113 4.12 -0.62 12.03
N LEU A 114 4.31 -0.13 10.81
CA LEU A 114 5.57 -0.24 10.09
C LEU A 114 6.71 0.46 10.86
N ILE A 115 6.48 1.68 11.37
CA ILE A 115 7.48 2.41 12.16
C ILE A 115 7.89 1.62 13.39
N ARG A 116 6.93 1.03 14.11
CA ARG A 116 7.21 0.20 15.29
C ARG A 116 8.05 -1.01 14.91
N TRP A 117 7.69 -1.73 13.87
CA TRP A 117 8.45 -2.90 13.39
C TRP A 117 9.86 -2.55 12.96
N GLN A 118 10.04 -1.45 12.24
CA GLN A 118 11.37 -0.97 11.84
C GLN A 118 12.26 -0.68 13.04
N ARG A 119 11.72 -0.05 14.09
CA ARG A 119 12.45 0.17 15.35
C ARG A 119 12.83 -1.14 16.03
N GLU A 120 11.90 -2.07 16.15
CA GLU A 120 12.13 -3.39 16.74
C GLU A 120 13.20 -4.19 15.97
N LEU A 121 13.23 -4.03 14.65
CA LEU A 121 14.16 -4.72 13.76
C LEU A 121 15.51 -3.97 13.56
N GLY A 122 15.69 -2.82 14.17
CA GLY A 122 16.90 -2.02 14.04
C GLY A 122 17.10 -1.40 12.65
N VAL A 123 16.02 -1.17 11.91
CA VAL A 123 16.06 -0.54 10.59
C VAL A 123 16.12 0.98 10.76
N ALA A 124 17.11 1.61 10.11
CA ALA A 124 17.25 3.06 10.14
C ALA A 124 16.06 3.76 9.45
N PRO A 125 15.64 4.94 9.95
CA PRO A 125 14.61 5.75 9.30
C PRO A 125 15.00 6.10 7.85
N GLY A 126 14.01 6.10 6.96
CA GLY A 126 14.20 6.59 5.59
C GLY A 126 14.30 8.12 5.53
N PRO A 127 14.56 8.67 4.33
CA PRO A 127 14.75 10.11 4.12
C PRO A 127 13.45 10.92 4.13
N VAL A 128 12.30 10.25 4.18
CA VAL A 128 10.96 10.87 4.13
C VAL A 128 10.28 10.73 5.47
N ALA A 129 9.68 11.83 5.97
CA ALA A 129 8.89 11.80 7.19
C ALA A 129 7.72 10.80 7.04
N PRO A 130 7.52 9.88 8.00
CA PRO A 130 6.53 8.81 7.86
C PRO A 130 5.10 9.29 8.22
N LEU A 131 4.60 10.24 7.44
CA LEU A 131 3.25 10.77 7.59
C LEU A 131 2.22 9.77 7.08
N ARG A 132 1.07 9.73 7.74
CA ARG A 132 -0.06 8.91 7.34
C ARG A 132 -0.78 9.52 6.13
N VAL A 133 -1.55 8.69 5.41
CA VAL A 133 -2.39 9.17 4.30
C VAL A 133 -3.28 10.35 4.72
N THR A 134 -3.90 10.26 5.88
CA THR A 134 -4.80 11.29 6.42
C THR A 134 -4.11 12.62 6.75
N GLU A 135 -2.80 12.61 6.96
CA GLU A 135 -1.99 13.82 7.16
C GLU A 135 -1.57 14.45 5.84
N VAL A 136 -1.31 13.64 4.81
CA VAL A 136 -0.89 14.09 3.47
C VAL A 136 -2.07 14.46 2.58
N ALA A 137 -3.11 13.64 2.59
CA ALA A 137 -4.30 13.76 1.78
C ALA A 137 -5.57 13.52 2.63
N PRO A 138 -5.97 14.52 3.46
CA PRO A 138 -7.02 14.34 4.47
C PRO A 138 -8.42 14.04 3.89
N GLY A 139 -8.63 14.31 2.60
CA GLY A 139 -9.90 14.00 1.92
C GLY A 139 -10.02 12.58 1.40
N ILE A 140 -8.96 11.77 1.46
CA ILE A 140 -9.00 10.38 0.95
C ILE A 140 -9.60 9.45 2.01
N PRO A 141 -10.69 8.71 1.70
CA PRO A 141 -11.23 7.71 2.60
C PRO A 141 -10.24 6.54 2.77
N VAL A 142 -10.01 6.13 4.02
CA VAL A 142 -9.08 5.03 4.33
C VAL A 142 -9.76 3.98 5.20
N ALA A 143 -9.33 2.72 5.06
CA ALA A 143 -9.74 1.62 5.92
C ALA A 143 -8.56 0.66 6.16
N GLY A 144 -8.60 -0.02 7.30
CA GLY A 144 -7.52 -0.89 7.78
C GLY A 144 -6.98 -0.40 9.13
N PRO A 145 -6.00 -1.11 9.72
CA PRO A 145 -5.41 -2.34 9.23
C PRO A 145 -6.28 -3.58 9.46
N ASP A 146 -5.90 -4.71 8.83
CA ASP A 146 -6.43 -6.04 9.14
C ASP A 146 -5.49 -6.75 10.13
N PRO A 147 -5.97 -7.23 11.28
CA PRO A 147 -5.10 -7.82 12.31
C PRO A 147 -4.33 -9.06 11.85
N GLU A 148 -4.98 -9.95 11.09
CA GLU A 148 -4.35 -11.19 10.62
C GLU A 148 -3.34 -10.90 9.52
N LEU A 149 -3.74 -10.14 8.51
CA LEU A 149 -2.87 -9.79 7.38
C LEU A 149 -1.70 -8.89 7.81
N SER A 150 -1.90 -7.99 8.77
CA SER A 150 -0.79 -7.17 9.28
C SER A 150 0.27 -8.02 10.00
N ALA A 151 -0.13 -9.09 10.67
CA ALA A 151 0.83 -10.03 11.28
C ALA A 151 1.69 -10.72 10.21
N GLU A 152 1.09 -11.16 9.11
CA GLU A 152 1.82 -11.74 7.98
C GLU A 152 2.77 -10.73 7.31
N VAL A 153 2.30 -9.49 7.12
CA VAL A 153 3.15 -8.40 6.60
C VAL A 153 4.34 -8.14 7.52
N ARG A 154 4.13 -8.14 8.85
CA ARG A 154 5.23 -8.02 9.82
C ARG A 154 6.29 -9.12 9.63
N ASP A 155 5.86 -10.36 9.43
CA ASP A 155 6.78 -11.48 9.20
C ASP A 155 7.57 -11.32 7.89
N LEU A 156 6.95 -10.78 6.85
CA LEU A 156 7.66 -10.45 5.60
C LEU A 156 8.74 -9.38 5.84
N HIS A 157 8.44 -8.32 6.58
CA HIS A 157 9.42 -7.29 6.94
C HIS A 157 10.55 -7.84 7.82
N ALA A 158 10.26 -8.72 8.78
CA ALA A 158 11.26 -9.36 9.61
C ALA A 158 12.26 -10.20 8.78
N ARG A 159 11.76 -10.92 7.78
CA ARG A 159 12.61 -11.70 6.86
C ARG A 159 13.54 -10.84 5.99
N THR A 160 13.17 -9.61 5.70
CA THR A 160 14.05 -8.67 4.97
C THR A 160 15.37 -8.43 5.72
N VAL A 161 15.32 -8.37 7.05
CA VAL A 161 16.51 -8.12 7.90
C VAL A 161 17.29 -9.40 8.15
N GLN A 162 16.63 -10.55 8.23
CA GLN A 162 17.26 -11.85 8.48
C GLN A 162 18.08 -12.36 7.29
N GLY A 163 17.81 -11.89 6.08
CA GLY A 163 18.52 -12.24 4.85
C GLY A 163 19.74 -11.37 4.52
N ARG A 164 20.20 -10.52 5.46
CA ARG A 164 21.36 -9.63 5.29
C ARG A 164 22.60 -10.18 5.95
#